data_0ea3eabf2afb10b6c65407d1487805f6
#
_entry.id   0ea3eabf2afb10b6c65407d1487805f6
#
_cell.length_a   1.000
_cell.length_b   1.000
_cell.length_c   1.000
_cell.angle_alpha   90.00
_cell.angle_beta   90.00
_cell.angle_gamma   90.00
#
_symmetry.space_group_name_H-M   'P 1'
#
loop_
_entity.id
_entity.type
_entity.pdbx_description
1 polymer ?
#
loop_
_entity_poly.entity_id
_entity_poly.type
_entity_poly.pdbx_seq_one_letter_code
_entity_poly.pdbx_strand_id
1 'polypeptide(L)'
;MNRGEVNYIVTEDGIAYLGGKSVRERAMALVEIAHPEHRENLMKQARELGYVYPNQIYYCLASPELRDMVRGDRTFKDGLNGHVRVAKATDESMLRDLFYHLSESSVYFRYFSPRRSMPHANLTKYVNLKEEDGLSIVVTTGPRENRRIIAEARYMFGRGDDYPDTAFMVDENYQGKGIATFLLHYLIEIAKERGIKGFRGDVLFGNQPMLKVYDSVPYAVHKSIEEGIFNVSFSFDEKKESTGIDTADNKL
;
A
#
# COMPACT_ATOMS: atom_id res chain seq x y z
N MET A 1 -22.59 31.38 -0.35
CA MET A 1 -22.26 29.98 -0.70
C MET A 1 -22.19 29.21 0.59
N ASN A 2 -22.98 28.14 0.73
CA ASN A 2 -23.00 27.31 1.93
C ASN A 2 -21.73 26.42 1.92
N ARG A 3 -21.10 26.24 3.09
CA ARG A 3 -19.90 25.38 3.22
C ARG A 3 -20.12 23.93 2.72
N GLY A 4 -21.37 23.43 2.79
CA GLY A 4 -21.73 22.09 2.31
C GLY A 4 -21.77 21.94 0.78
N GLU A 5 -21.88 23.03 0.05
CA GLU A 5 -22.06 23.03 -1.41
C GLU A 5 -20.74 23.08 -2.19
N VAL A 6 -19.62 23.34 -1.51
CA VAL A 6 -18.30 23.40 -2.14
C VAL A 6 -17.82 21.98 -2.43
N ASN A 7 -17.70 21.64 -3.71
CA ASN A 7 -17.23 20.32 -4.15
C ASN A 7 -15.73 20.29 -4.46
N TYR A 8 -15.16 21.37 -4.95
CA TYR A 8 -13.76 21.46 -5.31
C TYR A 8 -13.10 22.68 -4.70
N ILE A 9 -11.89 22.51 -4.19
CA ILE A 9 -10.98 23.59 -3.85
C ILE A 9 -9.65 23.32 -4.55
N VAL A 10 -9.09 24.39 -5.14
CA VAL A 10 -7.83 24.36 -5.89
C VAL A 10 -6.87 25.34 -5.24
N THR A 11 -5.66 24.91 -5.04
CA THR A 11 -4.51 25.71 -4.59
C THR A 11 -3.31 25.42 -5.50
N GLU A 12 -2.20 26.09 -5.27
CA GLU A 12 -0.92 25.82 -5.93
C GLU A 12 -0.41 24.38 -5.62
N ASP A 13 -0.76 23.85 -4.43
CA ASP A 13 -0.32 22.55 -3.94
C ASP A 13 -1.27 21.38 -4.34
N GLY A 14 -2.40 21.66 -4.98
CA GLY A 14 -3.28 20.61 -5.47
C GLY A 14 -4.76 20.93 -5.56
N ILE A 15 -5.55 19.88 -5.76
CA ILE A 15 -7.01 19.94 -5.90
C ILE A 15 -7.66 18.99 -4.91
N ALA A 16 -8.50 19.51 -4.01
CA ALA A 16 -9.33 18.74 -3.11
C ALA A 16 -10.76 18.59 -3.64
N TYR A 17 -11.25 17.35 -3.73
CA TYR A 17 -12.67 17.08 -3.93
C TYR A 17 -13.33 16.88 -2.56
N LEU A 18 -14.38 17.63 -2.27
CA LEU A 18 -15.05 17.67 -0.96
C LEU A 18 -16.49 17.15 -0.98
N GLY A 19 -17.04 16.86 -2.15
CA GLY A 19 -18.42 16.37 -2.29
C GLY A 19 -18.62 15.01 -1.61
N GLY A 20 -19.68 14.86 -0.84
CA GLY A 20 -20.01 13.61 -0.15
C GLY A 20 -19.09 13.21 1.00
N LYS A 21 -18.08 14.02 1.34
CA LYS A 21 -17.12 13.72 2.40
C LYS A 21 -17.58 14.20 3.78
N SER A 22 -17.25 13.42 4.80
CA SER A 22 -17.43 13.83 6.20
C SER A 22 -16.59 15.06 6.54
N VAL A 23 -16.91 15.74 7.66
CA VAL A 23 -16.14 16.90 8.14
C VAL A 23 -14.66 16.57 8.29
N ARG A 24 -14.34 15.39 8.83
CA ARG A 24 -12.96 14.92 8.99
C ARG A 24 -12.24 14.76 7.64
N GLU A 25 -12.86 14.08 6.70
CA GLU A 25 -12.27 13.86 5.37
C GLU A 25 -12.08 15.16 4.61
N ARG A 26 -13.01 16.11 4.76
CA ARG A 26 -12.88 17.46 4.21
C ARG A 26 -11.72 18.22 4.84
N ALA A 27 -11.59 18.17 6.17
CA ALA A 27 -10.48 18.80 6.87
C ALA A 27 -9.12 18.24 6.42
N MET A 28 -9.00 16.92 6.35
CA MET A 28 -7.78 16.26 5.88
C MET A 28 -7.44 16.61 4.43
N ALA A 29 -8.44 16.62 3.54
CA ALA A 29 -8.25 16.97 2.13
C ALA A 29 -7.80 18.43 1.95
N LEU A 30 -8.29 19.35 2.79
CA LEU A 30 -7.88 20.76 2.76
C LEU A 30 -6.46 20.94 3.29
N VAL A 31 -6.08 20.24 4.37
CA VAL A 31 -4.71 20.27 4.87
C VAL A 31 -3.73 19.75 3.81
N GLU A 32 -4.12 18.71 3.05
CA GLU A 32 -3.27 18.13 2.01
C GLU A 32 -2.90 19.13 0.91
N ILE A 33 -3.84 20.00 0.52
CA ILE A 33 -3.62 21.02 -0.53
C ILE A 33 -3.21 22.39 0.02
N ALA A 34 -3.05 22.53 1.32
CA ALA A 34 -2.52 23.75 1.90
C ALA A 34 -1.01 23.84 1.68
N HIS A 35 -0.47 25.05 1.64
CA HIS A 35 0.98 25.25 1.60
C HIS A 35 1.67 24.53 2.77
N PRO A 36 2.80 23.83 2.54
CA PRO A 36 3.45 22.98 3.56
C PRO A 36 3.65 23.65 4.92
N GLU A 37 4.04 24.94 4.93
CA GLU A 37 4.25 25.72 6.16
C GLU A 37 3.02 25.84 7.05
N HIS A 38 1.82 25.75 6.46
CA HIS A 38 0.55 25.93 7.18
C HIS A 38 -0.07 24.63 7.66
N ARG A 39 0.36 23.47 7.13
CA ARG A 39 -0.28 22.17 7.36
C ARG A 39 -0.30 21.76 8.82
N GLU A 40 0.81 21.95 9.52
CA GLU A 40 0.90 21.60 10.94
C GLU A 40 -0.04 22.44 11.81
N ASN A 41 -0.07 23.76 11.57
CA ASN A 41 -0.97 24.67 12.28
C ASN A 41 -2.45 24.36 11.98
N LEU A 42 -2.80 24.09 10.72
CA LEU A 42 -4.15 23.68 10.32
C LEU A 42 -4.56 22.37 10.99
N MET A 43 -3.66 21.40 11.08
CA MET A 43 -3.93 20.15 11.80
C MET A 43 -4.12 20.36 13.30
N LYS A 44 -3.35 21.24 13.92
CA LYS A 44 -3.53 21.61 15.33
C LYS A 44 -4.91 22.21 15.54
N GLN A 45 -5.29 23.19 14.75
CA GLN A 45 -6.64 23.82 14.83
C GLN A 45 -7.75 22.80 14.56
N ALA A 46 -7.59 21.90 13.58
CA ALA A 46 -8.59 20.89 13.29
C ALA A 46 -8.78 19.89 14.46
N ARG A 47 -7.74 19.58 15.23
CA ARG A 47 -7.84 18.78 16.45
C ARG A 47 -8.55 19.55 17.57
N GLU A 48 -8.16 20.81 17.79
CA GLU A 48 -8.77 21.68 18.81
C GLU A 48 -10.27 21.89 18.57
N LEU A 49 -10.69 21.97 17.31
CA LEU A 49 -12.09 22.12 16.89
C LEU A 49 -12.85 20.77 16.82
N GLY A 50 -12.18 19.64 17.09
CA GLY A 50 -12.78 18.31 17.00
C GLY A 50 -13.14 17.85 15.59
N TYR A 51 -12.58 18.45 14.55
CA TYR A 51 -12.82 18.07 13.15
C TYR A 51 -12.07 16.80 12.77
N VAL A 52 -10.97 16.50 13.45
CA VAL A 52 -10.17 15.28 13.28
C VAL A 52 -9.95 14.62 14.63
N TYR A 53 -9.49 13.37 14.64
CA TYR A 53 -9.19 12.67 15.90
C TYR A 53 -8.06 13.38 16.68
N PRO A 54 -8.07 13.35 18.01
CA PRO A 54 -7.01 13.95 18.84
C PRO A 54 -5.61 13.41 18.51
N ASN A 55 -5.54 12.13 18.14
CA ASN A 55 -4.32 11.42 17.76
C ASN A 55 -4.13 11.36 16.22
N GLN A 56 -4.92 12.10 15.44
CA GLN A 56 -4.73 12.16 13.99
C GLN A 56 -3.39 12.80 13.69
N ILE A 57 -2.53 12.03 13.06
CA ILE A 57 -1.23 12.49 12.59
C ILE A 57 -1.40 12.87 11.12
N TYR A 58 -0.86 14.00 10.74
CA TYR A 58 -0.66 14.36 9.36
C TYR A 58 0.84 14.55 9.15
N TYR A 59 1.42 13.60 8.46
CA TYR A 59 2.74 13.77 7.88
C TYR A 59 2.58 13.53 6.38
N CYS A 60 2.99 14.47 5.56
CA CYS A 60 3.24 14.22 4.14
C CYS A 60 4.63 13.57 4.07
N LEU A 61 4.69 12.27 4.31
CA LEU A 61 5.93 11.57 4.66
C LEU A 61 6.72 11.10 3.47
N ALA A 62 6.07 10.99 2.31
CA ALA A 62 6.81 10.73 1.10
C ALA A 62 7.41 12.04 0.59
N SER A 63 8.73 12.08 0.43
CA SER A 63 9.41 13.16 -0.28
C SER A 63 8.78 13.39 -1.67
N PRO A 64 8.90 14.57 -2.25
CA PRO A 64 8.43 14.81 -3.61
C PRO A 64 9.01 13.79 -4.60
N GLU A 65 10.29 13.47 -4.45
CA GLU A 65 11.02 12.50 -5.29
C GLU A 65 10.39 11.11 -5.21
N LEU A 66 10.10 10.62 -3.99
CA LEU A 66 9.45 9.31 -3.81
C LEU A 66 8.02 9.30 -4.35
N ARG A 67 7.27 10.39 -4.20
CA ARG A 67 5.91 10.49 -4.74
C ARG A 67 5.89 10.47 -6.26
N ASP A 68 6.85 11.13 -6.90
CA ASP A 68 6.98 11.18 -8.35
C ASP A 68 7.45 9.83 -8.90
N MET A 69 8.40 9.16 -8.23
CA MET A 69 8.85 7.82 -8.53
C MET A 69 7.69 6.80 -8.50
N VAL A 70 6.81 6.88 -7.51
CA VAL A 70 5.74 5.89 -7.28
C VAL A 70 4.45 6.22 -8.03
N ARG A 71 4.37 7.32 -8.76
CA ARG A 71 3.13 7.75 -9.41
C ARG A 71 3.04 7.23 -10.85
N GLY A 72 1.91 6.60 -11.20
CA GLY A 72 1.65 6.23 -12.59
C GLY A 72 0.37 5.42 -12.81
N ASP A 73 -0.13 5.48 -14.04
CA ASP A 73 -1.24 4.66 -14.48
C ASP A 73 -0.74 3.30 -14.98
N ARG A 74 -1.49 2.24 -14.69
CA ARG A 74 -1.20 0.87 -15.09
C ARG A 74 -2.46 0.19 -15.57
N THR A 75 -2.32 -0.59 -16.62
CA THR A 75 -3.38 -1.49 -17.11
C THR A 75 -3.04 -2.90 -16.66
N PHE A 76 -3.91 -3.50 -15.87
CA PHE A 76 -3.84 -4.88 -15.40
C PHE A 76 -4.61 -5.80 -16.35
N LYS A 77 -4.66 -7.11 -16.03
CA LYS A 77 -5.44 -8.07 -16.81
C LYS A 77 -6.89 -7.62 -16.98
N ASP A 78 -7.52 -8.07 -18.04
CA ASP A 78 -8.90 -7.76 -18.43
C ASP A 78 -9.17 -6.25 -18.63
N GLY A 79 -8.14 -5.49 -19.00
CA GLY A 79 -8.26 -4.05 -19.27
C GLY A 79 -8.53 -3.18 -18.03
N LEU A 80 -8.28 -3.68 -16.83
CA LEU A 80 -8.45 -2.92 -15.61
C LEU A 80 -7.42 -1.79 -15.51
N ASN A 81 -7.88 -0.55 -15.54
CA ASN A 81 -7.03 0.61 -15.33
C ASN A 81 -6.94 0.97 -13.84
N GLY A 82 -5.73 1.08 -13.34
CA GLY A 82 -5.43 1.49 -11.97
C GLY A 82 -4.39 2.61 -11.93
N HIS A 83 -4.55 3.51 -10.99
CA HIS A 83 -3.57 4.55 -10.68
C HIS A 83 -2.79 4.15 -9.43
N VAL A 84 -1.48 3.99 -9.57
CA VAL A 84 -0.57 3.59 -8.50
C VAL A 84 0.07 4.84 -7.89
N ARG A 85 0.13 4.91 -6.58
CA ARG A 85 0.77 6.00 -5.85
C ARG A 85 1.09 5.62 -4.40
N VAL A 86 1.90 6.43 -3.75
CA VAL A 86 2.11 6.34 -2.30
C VAL A 86 0.79 6.54 -1.56
N ALA A 87 0.59 5.78 -0.48
CA ALA A 87 -0.52 5.98 0.44
C ALA A 87 -0.36 7.31 1.19
N LYS A 88 -1.48 7.96 1.50
CA LYS A 88 -1.50 9.26 2.17
C LYS A 88 -2.55 9.30 3.27
N ALA A 89 -2.40 10.22 4.20
CA ALA A 89 -3.26 10.33 5.38
C ALA A 89 -4.77 10.40 5.05
N THR A 90 -5.13 10.99 3.91
CA THR A 90 -6.51 11.05 3.42
C THR A 90 -7.07 9.74 2.91
N ASP A 91 -6.25 8.69 2.78
CA ASP A 91 -6.67 7.38 2.29
C ASP A 91 -7.29 6.48 3.38
N GLU A 92 -7.30 6.92 4.63
CA GLU A 92 -7.76 6.11 5.76
C GLU A 92 -9.16 5.54 5.55
N SER A 93 -10.12 6.35 5.07
CA SER A 93 -11.49 5.88 4.79
C SER A 93 -11.51 4.84 3.67
N MET A 94 -10.80 5.10 2.57
CA MET A 94 -10.75 4.17 1.44
C MET A 94 -10.03 2.85 1.79
N LEU A 95 -9.01 2.89 2.65
CA LEU A 95 -8.36 1.66 3.16
C LEU A 95 -9.25 0.89 4.12
N ARG A 96 -10.07 1.60 4.90
CA ARG A 96 -11.09 0.98 5.76
C ARG A 96 -12.14 0.29 4.89
N ASP A 97 -12.60 0.94 3.84
CA ASP A 97 -13.55 0.38 2.89
C ASP A 97 -12.96 -0.87 2.21
N LEU A 98 -11.70 -0.81 1.76
CA LEU A 98 -10.99 -1.98 1.23
C LEU A 98 -10.99 -3.15 2.23
N PHE A 99 -10.70 -2.89 3.51
CA PHE A 99 -10.71 -3.93 4.55
C PHE A 99 -12.10 -4.59 4.67
N TYR A 100 -13.18 -3.81 4.64
CA TYR A 100 -14.54 -4.34 4.77
C TYR A 100 -15.07 -5.02 3.50
N HIS A 101 -14.39 -4.88 2.36
CA HIS A 101 -14.66 -5.63 1.14
C HIS A 101 -13.90 -6.96 1.06
N LEU A 102 -12.97 -7.22 1.98
CA LEU A 102 -12.27 -8.50 2.04
C LEU A 102 -13.17 -9.59 2.65
N SER A 103 -13.08 -10.80 2.12
CA SER A 103 -13.68 -11.98 2.76
C SER A 103 -13.03 -12.28 4.11
N GLU A 104 -13.73 -13.03 4.96
CA GLU A 104 -13.17 -13.49 6.25
C GLU A 104 -11.87 -14.28 6.05
N SER A 105 -11.75 -15.06 4.98
CA SER A 105 -10.54 -15.80 4.64
C SER A 105 -9.39 -14.87 4.24
N SER A 106 -9.64 -13.83 3.44
CA SER A 106 -8.61 -12.85 3.06
C SER A 106 -8.16 -12.02 4.27
N VAL A 107 -9.08 -11.65 5.15
CA VAL A 107 -8.73 -11.00 6.43
C VAL A 107 -7.88 -11.93 7.29
N TYR A 108 -8.24 -13.21 7.40
CA TYR A 108 -7.46 -14.19 8.15
C TYR A 108 -6.07 -14.40 7.56
N PHE A 109 -5.96 -14.55 6.24
CA PHE A 109 -4.67 -14.66 5.55
C PHE A 109 -3.78 -13.44 5.75
N ARG A 110 -4.39 -12.25 5.89
CA ARG A 110 -3.64 -10.99 6.03
C ARG A 110 -3.20 -10.70 7.45
N TYR A 111 -3.97 -11.09 8.46
CA TYR A 111 -3.76 -10.70 9.85
C TYR A 111 -3.47 -11.87 10.79
N PHE A 112 -3.46 -13.11 10.29
CA PHE A 112 -3.24 -14.35 11.04
C PHE A 112 -4.22 -14.55 12.20
N SER A 113 -5.29 -13.80 12.19
CA SER A 113 -6.34 -13.80 13.21
C SER A 113 -7.66 -13.30 12.61
N PRO A 114 -8.80 -13.81 13.08
CA PRO A 114 -10.08 -13.26 12.68
C PRO A 114 -10.20 -11.82 13.18
N ARG A 115 -10.46 -10.89 12.28
CA ARG A 115 -10.67 -9.47 12.60
C ARG A 115 -11.99 -9.01 12.03
N ARG A 116 -12.88 -8.52 12.91
CA ARG A 116 -14.18 -7.97 12.52
C ARG A 116 -14.19 -6.46 12.33
N SER A 117 -13.12 -5.78 12.73
CA SER A 117 -13.03 -4.33 12.65
C SER A 117 -11.60 -3.87 12.37
N MET A 118 -11.49 -2.71 11.73
CA MET A 118 -10.23 -2.02 11.46
C MET A 118 -10.26 -0.66 12.18
N PRO A 119 -9.78 -0.58 13.43
CA PRO A 119 -9.75 0.66 14.20
C PRO A 119 -8.87 1.72 13.54
N HIS A 120 -9.23 3.00 13.73
CA HIS A 120 -8.47 4.15 13.29
C HIS A 120 -6.97 4.04 13.64
N ALA A 121 -6.64 3.66 14.87
CA ALA A 121 -5.25 3.54 15.34
C ALA A 121 -4.39 2.57 14.51
N ASN A 122 -5.00 1.56 13.87
CA ASN A 122 -4.28 0.64 13.00
C ASN A 122 -4.09 1.23 11.59
N LEU A 123 -5.14 1.83 11.03
CA LEU A 123 -5.08 2.45 9.70
C LEU A 123 -4.11 3.63 9.67
N THR A 124 -4.12 4.44 10.73
CA THR A 124 -3.21 5.59 10.87
C THR A 124 -1.74 5.17 10.72
N LYS A 125 -1.36 3.99 11.21
CA LYS A 125 0.02 3.47 11.03
C LYS A 125 0.37 3.19 9.57
N TYR A 126 -0.60 2.84 8.75
CA TYR A 126 -0.36 2.46 7.34
C TYR A 126 -0.34 3.66 6.40
N VAL A 127 -1.15 4.68 6.70
CA VAL A 127 -1.20 5.91 5.90
C VAL A 127 -0.21 6.98 6.34
N ASN A 128 0.43 6.80 7.51
CA ASN A 128 1.41 7.72 8.07
C ASN A 128 2.74 7.02 8.36
N LEU A 129 3.20 6.18 7.44
CA LEU A 129 4.53 5.60 7.51
C LEU A 129 5.57 6.68 7.22
N LYS A 130 6.58 6.80 8.07
CA LYS A 130 7.77 7.57 7.76
C LYS A 130 8.63 6.78 6.77
N GLU A 131 9.33 7.47 5.89
CA GLU A 131 10.20 6.81 4.91
C GLU A 131 11.25 5.89 5.57
N GLU A 132 11.75 6.26 6.74
CA GLU A 132 12.67 5.44 7.54
C GLU A 132 12.03 4.17 8.09
N ASP A 133 10.70 4.17 8.32
CA ASP A 133 9.96 3.02 8.86
C ASP A 133 9.41 2.10 7.76
N GLY A 134 9.31 2.56 6.53
CA GLY A 134 8.78 1.77 5.43
C GLY A 134 8.15 2.58 4.30
N LEU A 135 7.36 1.89 3.49
CA LEU A 135 6.58 2.48 2.40
C LEU A 135 5.27 1.73 2.22
N SER A 136 4.18 2.46 2.07
CA SER A 136 2.88 1.92 1.65
C SER A 136 2.47 2.52 0.31
N ILE A 137 2.10 1.69 -0.65
CA ILE A 137 1.60 2.07 -1.96
C ILE A 137 0.20 1.52 -2.18
N VAL A 138 -0.61 2.26 -2.91
CA VAL A 138 -2.00 1.90 -3.20
C VAL A 138 -2.27 1.90 -4.69
N VAL A 139 -3.19 1.05 -5.11
CA VAL A 139 -3.80 1.08 -6.44
C VAL A 139 -5.23 1.59 -6.29
N THR A 140 -5.53 2.67 -7.00
CA THR A 140 -6.87 3.25 -7.02
C THR A 140 -7.52 3.10 -8.39
N THR A 141 -8.84 2.98 -8.44
CA THR A 141 -9.64 2.95 -9.67
C THR A 141 -10.92 3.78 -9.52
N GLY A 142 -11.61 4.00 -10.61
CA GLY A 142 -12.85 4.78 -10.67
C GLY A 142 -12.63 6.27 -10.96
N PRO A 143 -13.74 6.97 -11.28
CA PRO A 143 -13.70 8.41 -11.52
C PRO A 143 -13.32 9.17 -10.26
N ARG A 144 -12.89 10.42 -10.39
CA ARG A 144 -12.38 11.25 -9.29
C ARG A 144 -13.37 11.37 -8.13
N GLU A 145 -14.65 11.47 -8.46
CA GLU A 145 -15.76 11.64 -7.51
C GLU A 145 -16.06 10.35 -6.73
N ASN A 146 -15.74 9.19 -7.31
CA ASN A 146 -15.97 7.87 -6.72
C ASN A 146 -14.72 6.99 -6.85
N ARG A 147 -13.57 7.57 -6.57
CA ARG A 147 -12.30 6.84 -6.56
C ARG A 147 -12.20 5.97 -5.32
N ARG A 148 -11.78 4.72 -5.51
CA ARG A 148 -11.58 3.76 -4.41
C ARG A 148 -10.22 3.10 -4.50
N ILE A 149 -9.68 2.68 -3.37
CA ILE A 149 -8.50 1.82 -3.29
C ILE A 149 -8.96 0.37 -3.51
N ILE A 150 -8.33 -0.32 -4.45
CA ILE A 150 -8.58 -1.73 -4.76
C ILE A 150 -7.45 -2.64 -4.33
N ALA A 151 -6.29 -2.07 -4.04
CA ALA A 151 -5.16 -2.81 -3.47
C ALA A 151 -4.24 -1.88 -2.67
N GLU A 152 -3.60 -2.46 -1.68
CA GLU A 152 -2.52 -1.85 -0.90
C GLU A 152 -1.39 -2.86 -0.75
N ALA A 153 -0.15 -2.38 -0.90
CA ALA A 153 1.04 -3.14 -0.58
C ALA A 153 2.02 -2.25 0.18
N ARG A 154 2.72 -2.84 1.12
CA ARG A 154 3.73 -2.13 1.90
C ARG A 154 4.89 -3.02 2.30
N TYR A 155 6.01 -2.37 2.59
CA TYR A 155 7.04 -2.96 3.42
C TYR A 155 7.26 -2.09 4.66
N MET A 156 7.64 -2.72 5.77
CA MET A 156 7.90 -2.05 7.04
C MET A 156 9.12 -2.68 7.71
N PHE A 157 9.99 -1.84 8.26
CA PHE A 157 11.12 -2.31 9.07
C PHE A 157 10.63 -2.71 10.47
N GLY A 158 11.02 -3.90 10.90
CA GLY A 158 10.95 -4.33 12.29
C GLY A 158 12.20 -3.90 13.06
N ARG A 159 12.16 -4.01 14.38
CA ARG A 159 13.34 -3.72 15.21
C ARG A 159 14.37 -4.86 15.09
N GLY A 160 15.51 -4.54 14.50
CA GLY A 160 16.64 -5.47 14.41
C GLY A 160 16.54 -6.52 13.29
N ASP A 161 15.64 -6.30 12.35
CA ASP A 161 15.49 -7.18 11.20
C ASP A 161 16.41 -6.76 10.05
N ASP A 162 17.03 -7.73 9.38
CA ASP A 162 17.89 -7.50 8.22
C ASP A 162 17.07 -7.03 7.00
N TYR A 163 15.84 -7.56 6.85
CA TYR A 163 14.94 -7.22 5.76
C TYR A 163 13.59 -6.75 6.27
N PRO A 164 12.97 -5.73 5.63
CA PRO A 164 11.63 -5.29 6.00
C PRO A 164 10.58 -6.34 5.61
N ASP A 165 9.52 -6.40 6.43
CA ASP A 165 8.34 -7.24 6.18
C ASP A 165 7.46 -6.66 5.11
N THR A 166 7.02 -7.50 4.19
CA THR A 166 6.05 -7.13 3.15
C THR A 166 4.65 -7.62 3.46
N ALA A 167 3.66 -6.84 3.01
CA ALA A 167 2.27 -7.15 3.26
C ALA A 167 1.36 -6.61 2.15
N PHE A 168 0.30 -7.35 1.81
CA PHE A 168 -0.56 -7.06 0.68
C PHE A 168 -2.04 -7.19 1.06
N MET A 169 -2.88 -6.33 0.48
CA MET A 169 -4.33 -6.44 0.44
C MET A 169 -4.80 -6.18 -0.98
N VAL A 170 -5.68 -7.04 -1.51
CA VAL A 170 -6.32 -6.86 -2.82
C VAL A 170 -7.80 -7.20 -2.67
N ASP A 171 -8.66 -6.27 -3.06
CA ASP A 171 -10.11 -6.46 -3.07
C ASP A 171 -10.48 -7.73 -3.86
N GLU A 172 -11.38 -8.54 -3.33
CA GLU A 172 -11.79 -9.84 -3.88
C GLU A 172 -12.15 -9.77 -5.37
N ASN A 173 -12.84 -8.70 -5.78
CA ASN A 173 -13.29 -8.51 -7.17
C ASN A 173 -12.12 -8.20 -8.13
N TYR A 174 -10.94 -7.93 -7.61
CA TYR A 174 -9.76 -7.55 -8.38
C TYR A 174 -8.61 -8.54 -8.22
N GLN A 175 -8.80 -9.63 -7.48
CA GLN A 175 -7.82 -10.72 -7.38
C GLN A 175 -7.66 -11.45 -8.73
N GLY A 176 -6.55 -12.17 -8.89
CA GLY A 176 -6.25 -12.88 -10.15
C GLY A 176 -5.82 -11.99 -11.33
N LYS A 177 -5.88 -10.66 -11.19
CA LYS A 177 -5.53 -9.69 -12.26
C LYS A 177 -4.06 -9.30 -12.30
N GLY A 178 -3.20 -9.93 -11.50
CA GLY A 178 -1.75 -9.67 -11.46
C GLY A 178 -1.35 -8.46 -10.60
N ILE A 179 -2.29 -7.86 -9.85
CA ILE A 179 -2.02 -6.65 -9.05
C ILE A 179 -0.97 -6.91 -7.96
N ALA A 180 -1.11 -7.98 -7.16
CA ALA A 180 -0.17 -8.28 -6.09
C ALA A 180 1.24 -8.56 -6.63
N THR A 181 1.35 -9.31 -7.73
CA THR A 181 2.62 -9.56 -8.42
C THR A 181 3.27 -8.26 -8.87
N PHE A 182 2.51 -7.41 -9.55
CA PHE A 182 3.00 -6.09 -9.98
C PHE A 182 3.49 -5.27 -8.77
N LEU A 183 2.69 -5.20 -7.70
CA LEU A 183 3.03 -4.41 -6.50
C LEU A 183 4.30 -4.93 -5.81
N LEU A 184 4.50 -6.26 -5.73
CA LEU A 184 5.73 -6.83 -5.18
C LEU A 184 6.95 -6.42 -6.02
N HIS A 185 6.90 -6.61 -7.34
CA HIS A 185 8.01 -6.22 -8.22
C HIS A 185 8.28 -4.71 -8.13
N TYR A 186 7.23 -3.91 -8.07
CA TYR A 186 7.36 -2.45 -7.97
C TYR A 186 7.96 -2.01 -6.63
N LEU A 187 7.56 -2.64 -5.51
CA LEU A 187 8.20 -2.41 -4.20
C LEU A 187 9.68 -2.80 -4.22
N ILE A 188 10.06 -3.87 -4.93
CA ILE A 188 11.46 -4.29 -5.08
C ILE A 188 12.28 -3.22 -5.81
N GLU A 189 11.78 -2.67 -6.91
CA GLU A 189 12.46 -1.61 -7.66
C GLU A 189 12.72 -0.39 -6.76
N ILE A 190 11.68 0.10 -6.09
CA ILE A 190 11.78 1.23 -5.16
C ILE A 190 12.74 0.93 -4.00
N ALA A 191 12.65 -0.28 -3.43
CA ALA A 191 13.49 -0.70 -2.32
C ALA A 191 14.98 -0.74 -2.69
N LYS A 192 15.30 -1.21 -3.90
CA LYS A 192 16.68 -1.23 -4.42
C LYS A 192 17.27 0.18 -4.57
N GLU A 193 16.49 1.13 -5.10
CA GLU A 193 16.92 2.53 -5.21
C GLU A 193 17.16 3.17 -3.82
N ARG A 194 16.48 2.65 -2.80
CA ARG A 194 16.64 3.08 -1.40
C ARG A 194 17.72 2.29 -0.64
N GLY A 195 18.47 1.41 -1.32
CA GLY A 195 19.55 0.62 -0.74
C GLY A 195 19.12 -0.53 0.15
N ILE A 196 17.84 -0.91 0.14
CA ILE A 196 17.31 -2.12 0.80
C ILE A 196 17.85 -3.34 0.06
N LYS A 197 18.19 -4.40 0.80
CA LYS A 197 18.90 -5.56 0.27
C LYS A 197 18.02 -6.79 0.02
N GLY A 198 16.80 -6.80 0.53
CA GLY A 198 15.91 -7.93 0.43
C GLY A 198 14.57 -7.66 1.08
N PHE A 199 13.66 -8.62 0.98
CA PHE A 199 12.36 -8.61 1.65
C PHE A 199 12.12 -9.92 2.38
N ARG A 200 11.25 -9.86 3.38
CA ARG A 200 10.65 -11.03 4.01
C ARG A 200 9.13 -10.87 4.09
N GLY A 201 8.45 -11.94 4.41
CA GLY A 201 7.02 -11.94 4.66
C GLY A 201 6.53 -13.26 5.16
N ASP A 202 5.46 -13.24 5.93
CA ASP A 202 4.81 -14.40 6.47
C ASP A 202 3.57 -14.75 5.66
N VAL A 203 3.40 -16.03 5.33
CA VAL A 203 2.29 -16.52 4.52
C VAL A 203 1.69 -17.77 5.16
N LEU A 204 0.40 -17.75 5.50
CA LEU A 204 -0.30 -18.94 5.98
C LEU A 204 -0.27 -20.05 4.94
N PHE A 205 -0.10 -21.30 5.39
CA PHE A 205 0.01 -22.50 4.56
C PHE A 205 -1.10 -22.61 3.49
N GLY A 206 -2.33 -22.21 3.83
CA GLY A 206 -3.46 -22.22 2.91
C GLY A 206 -3.46 -21.12 1.84
N ASN A 207 -2.59 -20.10 1.96
CA ASN A 207 -2.56 -18.97 1.04
C ASN A 207 -1.64 -19.20 -0.17
N GLN A 208 -1.95 -20.23 -0.96
CA GLN A 208 -1.20 -20.60 -2.15
C GLN A 208 -1.09 -19.45 -3.19
N PRO A 209 -2.11 -18.61 -3.40
CA PRO A 209 -1.97 -17.45 -4.29
C PRO A 209 -0.85 -16.52 -3.89
N MET A 210 -0.67 -16.23 -2.58
CA MET A 210 0.39 -15.35 -2.11
C MET A 210 1.78 -15.99 -2.25
N LEU A 211 1.91 -17.29 -2.02
CA LEU A 211 3.17 -18.00 -2.27
C LEU A 211 3.60 -17.88 -3.74
N LYS A 212 2.65 -18.00 -4.70
CA LYS A 212 2.93 -17.79 -6.13
C LYS A 212 3.38 -16.35 -6.43
N VAL A 213 2.89 -15.36 -5.70
CA VAL A 213 3.35 -13.97 -5.84
C VAL A 213 4.83 -13.87 -5.44
N TYR A 214 5.23 -14.44 -4.30
CA TYR A 214 6.65 -14.48 -3.90
C TYR A 214 7.50 -15.30 -4.88
N ASP A 215 6.98 -16.41 -5.41
CA ASP A 215 7.69 -17.23 -6.38
C ASP A 215 7.90 -16.54 -7.74
N SER A 216 7.18 -15.45 -8.02
CA SER A 216 7.32 -14.70 -9.27
C SER A 216 8.56 -13.82 -9.35
N VAL A 217 9.24 -13.57 -8.22
CA VAL A 217 10.43 -12.70 -8.21
C VAL A 217 11.62 -13.40 -8.88
N PRO A 218 12.58 -12.64 -9.48
CA PRO A 218 13.75 -13.20 -10.16
C PRO A 218 14.88 -13.58 -9.18
N TYR A 219 14.58 -13.73 -7.89
CA TYR A 219 15.54 -14.01 -6.82
C TYR A 219 15.32 -15.38 -6.21
N ALA A 220 16.36 -15.95 -5.58
CA ALA A 220 16.21 -17.18 -4.79
C ALA A 220 15.31 -16.92 -3.57
N VAL A 221 14.18 -17.63 -3.51
CA VAL A 221 13.20 -17.46 -2.44
C VAL A 221 13.40 -18.59 -1.42
N HIS A 222 13.84 -18.22 -0.22
CA HIS A 222 13.97 -19.11 0.91
C HIS A 222 12.63 -19.22 1.64
N LYS A 223 12.22 -20.44 1.97
CA LYS A 223 10.97 -20.72 2.68
C LYS A 223 11.25 -21.68 3.82
N SER A 224 10.90 -21.31 5.02
CA SER A 224 10.80 -22.21 6.18
C SER A 224 9.36 -22.27 6.66
N ILE A 225 8.98 -23.36 7.33
CA ILE A 225 7.63 -23.52 7.87
C ILE A 225 7.75 -23.64 9.38
N GLU A 226 7.00 -22.78 10.07
CA GLU A 226 6.88 -22.82 11.52
C GLU A 226 5.40 -22.60 11.89
N GLU A 227 4.82 -23.48 12.69
CA GLU A 227 3.41 -23.41 13.16
C GLU A 227 2.36 -23.20 12.05
N GLY A 228 2.60 -23.72 10.84
CA GLY A 228 1.68 -23.57 9.70
C GLY A 228 1.81 -22.25 8.95
N ILE A 229 2.86 -21.49 9.23
CA ILE A 229 3.22 -20.23 8.55
C ILE A 229 4.49 -20.48 7.73
N PHE A 230 4.49 -20.09 6.47
CA PHE A 230 5.69 -19.97 5.67
C PHE A 230 6.36 -18.63 5.99
N ASN A 231 7.56 -18.69 6.56
CA ASN A 231 8.46 -17.54 6.63
C ASN A 231 9.21 -17.49 5.29
N VAL A 232 8.91 -16.48 4.49
CA VAL A 232 9.46 -16.28 3.16
C VAL A 232 10.48 -15.15 3.23
N SER A 233 11.67 -15.34 2.65
CA SER A 233 12.68 -14.28 2.51
C SER A 233 13.46 -14.43 1.23
N PHE A 234 13.97 -13.31 0.71
CA PHE A 234 14.86 -13.30 -0.46
C PHE A 234 15.73 -12.05 -0.47
N SER A 235 16.97 -12.23 -0.91
CA SER A 235 17.92 -11.15 -1.14
C SER A 235 17.85 -10.67 -2.59
N PHE A 236 17.99 -9.37 -2.82
CA PHE A 236 18.05 -8.81 -4.17
C PHE A 236 19.40 -9.06 -4.87
N ASP A 237 20.39 -9.53 -4.13
CA ASP A 237 21.69 -9.91 -4.66
C ASP A 237 21.74 -11.39 -5.09
N GLU A 238 20.82 -12.23 -4.61
CA GLU A 238 20.77 -13.67 -4.87
C GLU A 238 19.75 -13.99 -5.96
N LYS A 239 20.20 -14.06 -7.23
CA LYS A 239 19.33 -14.41 -8.35
C LYS A 239 18.96 -15.90 -8.35
N LYS A 240 17.77 -16.23 -8.87
CA LYS A 240 17.43 -17.63 -9.19
C LYS A 240 18.46 -18.17 -10.17
N GLU A 241 18.98 -19.37 -9.88
CA GLU A 241 19.73 -20.13 -10.88
C GLU A 241 18.79 -20.37 -12.09
N SER A 242 19.23 -19.97 -13.28
CA SER A 242 18.55 -20.38 -14.50
C SER A 242 18.69 -21.89 -14.60
N THR A 243 17.58 -22.62 -14.48
CA THR A 243 17.52 -24.03 -14.90
C THR A 243 17.76 -24.05 -16.41
N GLY A 244 19.03 -24.08 -16.80
CA GLY A 244 19.45 -24.39 -18.14
C GLY A 244 19.01 -25.82 -18.42
N ILE A 245 17.97 -25.98 -19.23
CA ILE A 245 17.76 -27.24 -19.94
C ILE A 245 18.87 -27.29 -20.99
N ASP A 246 19.99 -27.88 -20.61
CA ASP A 246 20.96 -28.37 -21.57
C ASP A 246 20.24 -29.37 -22.48
N THR A 247 19.77 -28.89 -23.61
CA THR A 247 19.54 -29.78 -24.75
C THR A 247 20.90 -30.23 -25.24
N ALA A 248 21.51 -31.16 -24.48
CA ALA A 248 22.66 -31.90 -24.95
C ALA A 248 22.23 -32.66 -26.19
N ASP A 249 22.89 -32.29 -27.30
CA ASP A 249 23.04 -33.03 -28.53
C ASP A 249 22.80 -34.52 -28.41
N ASN A 250 21.82 -35.02 -29.12
CA ASN A 250 21.81 -36.41 -29.56
C ASN A 250 22.11 -36.43 -31.06
N LYS A 251 23.42 -36.32 -31.38
CA LYS A 251 23.97 -36.82 -32.64
C LYS A 251 24.43 -38.23 -32.38
N LEU A 252 23.69 -39.18 -32.91
CA LEU A 252 24.18 -40.43 -33.49
C LEU A 252 23.12 -41.03 -34.41
#